data_a123cc86375900de6863040226dd755f
#
_entry.id   a123cc86375900de6863040226dd755f
#
_cell.length_a   1.000
_cell.length_b   1.000
_cell.length_c   1.000
_cell.angle_alpha   90.00
_cell.angle_beta   90.00
_cell.angle_gamma   90.00
#
_symmetry.space_group_name_H-M   'P 1'
#
loop_
_entity.id
_entity.type
_entity.pdbx_description
1 polymer ?
#
loop_
_entity_poly.entity_id
_entity_poly.type
_entity_poly.pdbx_seq_one_letter_code
_entity_poly.pdbx_strand_id
1 'polypeptide(L)'
;MALTHDHLQTDTIAAIATAMSEAGIGIIRISGSEASAIGSKLYRTSKKQKTDISRWRPGTIRFGYIVETDQEGNENVIDEVMLSWMKNPHSYTTEDTVEINTHGGMFLMNRILELVLGAGARMAEPGEFTKRAFLGGRIDLARAEAVMDLISSQNEFARKTSAAQLQGAVSEKIRELRGKILYEIAFIESALDDPENYSLDGYPERLMDTCLYLEKEMNDLLSRAEEGRILREGIRTAIVGRPNVGKSSLLNFLTGEERAIVTEIEGTTRDTLSETVRVGGVLLHLTDTAGIRDTEDKVEQIGVHRAQQALENADLILFLVDSSRELSQEDAQIAERIIARLDEGTNCIILVNKSDLSSLVTEEEVKSLFLSRGRECPALLFCSLQTGEGIRELSEYVAELFHTGEIAEKNEIFLTNLRHKDAVKEARDSIRLVEGSIESGMSEDFFSIDLMNAYRVLGTILGEAVEDDLVEEIFSRFCLGK
;
A
#
# COMPACT_ATOMS: atom_id res chain seq x y z
N MET A 1 -16.58 -13.62 -18.33
CA MET A 1 -16.31 -15.07 -18.45
C MET A 1 -15.80 -15.48 -17.08
N ALA A 2 -16.53 -16.27 -16.32
CA ALA A 2 -16.07 -16.68 -14.99
C ALA A 2 -14.76 -17.47 -15.18
N LEU A 3 -13.73 -17.15 -14.38
CA LEU A 3 -12.52 -17.96 -14.29
C LEU A 3 -12.96 -19.41 -14.07
N THR A 4 -12.79 -20.23 -15.08
CA THR A 4 -13.19 -21.63 -15.00
C THR A 4 -12.26 -22.35 -14.02
N HIS A 5 -12.80 -23.24 -13.20
CA HIS A 5 -12.10 -24.06 -12.19
C HIS A 5 -10.91 -24.88 -12.74
N ASP A 6 -10.64 -24.85 -14.02
CA ASP A 6 -9.57 -25.60 -14.70
C ASP A 6 -8.15 -25.06 -14.46
N HIS A 7 -8.00 -23.85 -13.88
CA HIS A 7 -6.69 -23.26 -13.57
C HIS A 7 -6.23 -23.44 -12.12
N LEU A 8 -6.96 -24.17 -11.29
CA LEU A 8 -6.47 -24.59 -9.97
C LEU A 8 -5.33 -25.60 -10.18
N GLN A 9 -4.12 -25.14 -9.96
CA GLN A 9 -2.95 -26.05 -9.92
C GLN A 9 -3.23 -27.11 -8.86
N THR A 10 -3.25 -28.38 -9.28
CA THR A 10 -3.60 -29.53 -8.40
C THR A 10 -2.41 -29.96 -7.52
N ASP A 11 -1.26 -29.32 -7.68
CA ASP A 11 -0.02 -29.63 -6.95
C ASP A 11 -0.02 -29.06 -5.53
N THR A 12 0.76 -29.67 -4.67
CA THR A 12 0.96 -29.22 -3.29
C THR A 12 2.22 -28.38 -3.20
N ILE A 13 2.08 -27.18 -2.64
CA ILE A 13 3.16 -26.20 -2.49
C ILE A 13 3.63 -26.07 -1.06
N ALA A 14 4.88 -25.65 -0.87
CA ALA A 14 5.43 -25.33 0.43
C ALA A 14 6.40 -24.16 0.39
N ALA A 15 6.41 -23.37 1.48
CA ALA A 15 7.41 -22.33 1.70
C ALA A 15 7.57 -22.01 3.19
N ILE A 16 8.67 -21.32 3.52
CA ILE A 16 8.85 -20.67 4.83
C ILE A 16 7.92 -19.45 4.86
N ALA A 17 7.01 -19.42 5.86
CA ALA A 17 5.98 -18.38 5.99
C ALA A 17 6.33 -17.28 7.01
N THR A 18 7.47 -17.37 7.68
CA THR A 18 8.01 -16.36 8.62
C THR A 18 9.25 -15.70 8.05
N ALA A 19 9.66 -14.57 8.64
CA ALA A 19 10.90 -13.91 8.27
C ALA A 19 12.10 -14.87 8.44
N MET A 20 13.04 -14.81 7.49
CA MET A 20 14.27 -15.62 7.53
C MET A 20 15.34 -14.94 8.38
N SER A 21 15.15 -14.98 9.70
CA SER A 21 16.08 -14.42 10.69
C SER A 21 16.15 -15.35 11.89
N GLU A 22 17.17 -15.17 12.74
CA GLU A 22 17.23 -15.88 14.04
C GLU A 22 16.03 -15.44 14.90
N ALA A 23 15.11 -16.37 15.14
CA ALA A 23 13.87 -16.13 15.88
C ALA A 23 13.53 -17.36 16.74
N GLY A 24 12.67 -17.18 17.74
CA GLY A 24 12.22 -18.30 18.59
C GLY A 24 11.35 -19.32 17.84
N ILE A 25 10.68 -18.90 16.76
CA ILE A 25 9.75 -19.73 15.98
C ILE A 25 9.92 -19.43 14.48
N GLY A 26 9.96 -20.51 13.67
CA GLY A 26 9.81 -20.49 12.22
C GLY A 26 8.62 -21.34 11.80
N ILE A 27 7.97 -20.99 10.70
CA ILE A 27 6.80 -21.70 10.17
C ILE A 27 7.06 -22.10 8.73
N ILE A 28 6.93 -23.41 8.45
CA ILE A 28 6.85 -23.93 7.09
C ILE A 28 5.39 -24.25 6.81
N ARG A 29 4.84 -23.65 5.76
CA ARG A 29 3.46 -23.86 5.31
C ARG A 29 3.44 -24.77 4.10
N ILE A 30 2.53 -25.75 4.12
CA ILE A 30 2.27 -26.70 3.04
C ILE A 30 0.79 -26.56 2.69
N SER A 31 0.45 -26.37 1.41
CA SER A 31 -0.93 -26.22 0.94
C SER A 31 -1.17 -27.04 -0.31
N GLY A 32 -2.29 -27.74 -0.36
CA GLY A 32 -2.70 -28.60 -1.47
C GLY A 32 -3.21 -29.96 -1.03
N SER A 33 -3.67 -30.77 -1.97
CA SER A 33 -4.32 -32.05 -1.72
C SER A 33 -3.44 -33.05 -0.94
N GLU A 34 -2.11 -33.00 -1.13
CA GLU A 34 -1.16 -33.91 -0.49
C GLU A 34 -0.57 -33.36 0.83
N ALA A 35 -1.00 -32.18 1.30
CA ALA A 35 -0.43 -31.53 2.47
C ALA A 35 -0.44 -32.44 3.73
N SER A 36 -1.56 -33.10 3.97
CA SER A 36 -1.68 -34.03 5.11
C SER A 36 -0.83 -35.32 4.96
N ALA A 37 -0.68 -35.82 3.75
CA ALA A 37 0.14 -36.96 3.45
C ALA A 37 1.64 -36.66 3.62
N ILE A 38 2.08 -35.51 3.07
CA ILE A 38 3.46 -35.01 3.22
C ILE A 38 3.79 -34.80 4.70
N GLY A 39 2.93 -34.11 5.44
CA GLY A 39 3.11 -33.92 6.88
C GLY A 39 3.18 -35.25 7.64
N SER A 40 2.34 -36.24 7.30
CA SER A 40 2.31 -37.55 7.94
C SER A 40 3.59 -38.37 7.72
N LYS A 41 4.27 -38.19 6.56
CA LYS A 41 5.55 -38.82 6.28
C LYS A 41 6.65 -38.34 7.24
N LEU A 42 6.68 -37.04 7.53
CA LEU A 42 7.76 -36.40 8.27
C LEU A 42 7.52 -36.28 9.77
N TYR A 43 6.26 -36.21 10.19
CA TYR A 43 5.90 -35.98 11.59
C TYR A 43 5.79 -37.24 12.41
N ARG A 44 6.23 -37.14 13.66
CA ARG A 44 6.04 -38.15 14.71
C ARG A 44 5.37 -37.53 15.93
N THR A 45 4.48 -38.29 16.56
CA THR A 45 3.81 -37.85 17.80
C THR A 45 4.81 -37.67 18.94
N SER A 46 4.38 -37.11 20.06
CA SER A 46 5.18 -37.02 21.30
C SER A 46 5.72 -38.37 21.79
N LYS A 47 5.06 -39.47 21.42
CA LYS A 47 5.51 -40.85 21.69
C LYS A 47 6.39 -41.40 20.56
N LYS A 48 6.86 -40.58 19.63
CA LYS A 48 7.65 -40.93 18.44
C LYS A 48 6.98 -41.99 17.54
N GLN A 49 5.65 -41.93 17.45
CA GLN A 49 4.87 -42.85 16.61
C GLN A 49 4.41 -42.18 15.33
N LYS A 50 4.38 -42.90 14.21
CA LYS A 50 3.75 -42.44 12.95
C LYS A 50 2.27 -42.20 13.18
N THR A 51 1.72 -41.22 12.50
CA THR A 51 0.30 -40.88 12.59
C THR A 51 -0.19 -40.36 11.23
N ASP A 52 -1.46 -40.55 10.97
CA ASP A 52 -2.14 -40.04 9.81
C ASP A 52 -2.80 -38.70 10.19
N ILE A 53 -2.25 -37.61 9.70
CA ILE A 53 -2.74 -36.21 9.99
C ILE A 53 -4.14 -36.03 9.44
N SER A 54 -4.52 -36.65 8.33
CA SER A 54 -5.85 -36.50 7.73
C SER A 54 -6.99 -36.96 8.67
N ARG A 55 -6.68 -37.81 9.64
CA ARG A 55 -7.63 -38.28 10.66
C ARG A 55 -7.70 -37.39 11.90
N TRP A 56 -6.90 -36.33 11.97
CA TRP A 56 -6.99 -35.45 13.10
C TRP A 56 -8.24 -34.56 12.96
N ARG A 57 -8.72 -34.07 14.11
CA ARG A 57 -9.75 -33.03 14.09
C ARG A 57 -9.14 -31.78 13.45
N PRO A 58 -9.76 -31.21 12.38
CA PRO A 58 -9.28 -29.97 11.79
C PRO A 58 -9.23 -28.81 12.80
N GLY A 59 -8.30 -27.88 12.61
CA GLY A 59 -8.09 -26.74 13.51
C GLY A 59 -7.37 -27.11 14.81
N THR A 60 -6.68 -28.27 14.86
CA THR A 60 -5.90 -28.68 16.04
C THR A 60 -4.41 -28.50 15.82
N ILE A 61 -3.70 -28.20 16.90
CA ILE A 61 -2.25 -28.12 16.97
C ILE A 61 -1.76 -29.26 17.85
N ARG A 62 -0.71 -29.98 17.43
CA ARG A 62 -0.15 -31.09 18.20
C ARG A 62 1.36 -30.98 18.28
N PHE A 63 1.88 -31.25 19.48
CA PHE A 63 3.30 -31.36 19.74
C PHE A 63 3.85 -32.70 19.23
N GLY A 64 5.05 -32.68 18.64
CA GLY A 64 5.76 -33.84 18.15
C GLY A 64 7.13 -33.51 17.59
N TYR A 65 7.57 -34.31 16.64
CA TYR A 65 8.92 -34.26 16.07
C TYR A 65 8.86 -34.30 14.55
N ILE A 66 9.73 -33.55 13.88
CA ILE A 66 10.07 -33.79 12.47
C ILE A 66 11.27 -34.74 12.43
N VAL A 67 11.16 -35.76 11.60
CA VAL A 67 12.20 -36.76 11.42
C VAL A 67 12.62 -36.87 9.97
N GLU A 68 13.88 -37.16 9.78
CA GLU A 68 14.47 -37.61 8.53
C GLU A 68 14.70 -39.09 8.58
N THR A 69 14.32 -39.83 7.52
CA THR A 69 14.57 -41.26 7.41
C THR A 69 15.75 -41.50 6.48
N ASP A 70 16.80 -42.14 6.94
CA ASP A 70 17.97 -42.50 6.13
C ASP A 70 17.68 -43.66 5.16
N GLN A 71 18.68 -44.02 4.33
CA GLN A 71 18.55 -45.08 3.35
C GLN A 71 18.40 -46.49 4.00
N GLU A 72 18.79 -46.60 5.26
CA GLU A 72 18.68 -47.84 6.05
C GLU A 72 17.34 -47.93 6.79
N GLY A 73 16.52 -46.87 6.75
CA GLY A 73 15.23 -46.81 7.43
C GLY A 73 15.28 -46.30 8.87
N ASN A 74 16.45 -45.82 9.33
CA ASN A 74 16.56 -45.20 10.66
C ASN A 74 16.00 -43.79 10.65
N GLU A 75 15.32 -43.39 11.72
CA GLU A 75 14.72 -42.09 11.87
C GLU A 75 15.59 -41.19 12.78
N ASN A 76 16.08 -40.08 12.22
CA ASN A 76 16.80 -39.03 12.94
C ASN A 76 15.87 -37.88 13.24
N VAL A 77 15.76 -37.46 14.50
CA VAL A 77 14.98 -36.29 14.91
C VAL A 77 15.72 -35.04 14.46
N ILE A 78 15.01 -34.21 13.68
CA ILE A 78 15.53 -32.90 13.18
C ILE A 78 15.15 -31.79 14.13
N ASP A 79 13.87 -31.74 14.56
CA ASP A 79 13.38 -30.73 15.49
C ASP A 79 12.15 -31.19 16.27
N GLU A 80 11.93 -30.55 17.42
CA GLU A 80 10.68 -30.59 18.17
C GLU A 80 9.74 -29.53 17.64
N VAL A 81 8.52 -29.90 17.24
CA VAL A 81 7.61 -28.99 16.50
C VAL A 81 6.20 -28.99 17.06
N MET A 82 5.49 -27.90 16.77
CA MET A 82 4.04 -27.86 16.88
C MET A 82 3.47 -27.94 15.46
N LEU A 83 2.69 -28.96 15.14
CA LEU A 83 2.09 -29.11 13.81
C LEU A 83 0.61 -28.78 13.86
N SER A 84 0.16 -27.87 13.00
CA SER A 84 -1.25 -27.53 12.80
C SER A 84 -1.81 -28.16 11.53
N TRP A 85 -3.09 -28.53 11.59
CA TRP A 85 -3.84 -29.10 10.49
C TRP A 85 -5.12 -28.31 10.22
N MET A 86 -5.28 -27.79 9.01
CA MET A 86 -6.46 -27.08 8.54
C MET A 86 -6.99 -27.77 7.29
N LYS A 87 -8.26 -28.17 7.34
CA LYS A 87 -8.91 -28.87 6.24
C LYS A 87 -9.71 -27.92 5.35
N ASN A 88 -9.64 -28.15 4.05
CA ASN A 88 -10.49 -27.50 3.04
C ASN A 88 -11.97 -27.48 3.48
N PRO A 89 -12.73 -26.35 3.35
CA PRO A 89 -12.28 -25.03 2.87
C PRO A 89 -11.77 -24.11 3.99
N HIS A 90 -11.64 -24.58 5.22
CA HIS A 90 -11.35 -23.76 6.40
C HIS A 90 -9.84 -23.59 6.62
N SER A 91 -9.16 -23.02 5.62
CA SER A 91 -7.72 -22.70 5.63
C SER A 91 -7.47 -21.33 4.99
N TYR A 92 -6.23 -20.89 4.95
CA TYR A 92 -5.86 -19.64 4.29
C TYR A 92 -6.10 -19.69 2.78
N THR A 93 -5.73 -20.78 2.13
CA THR A 93 -5.81 -20.99 0.69
C THR A 93 -7.12 -21.63 0.23
N THR A 94 -8.00 -21.99 1.16
CA THR A 94 -9.16 -22.88 0.92
C THR A 94 -8.79 -24.32 0.57
N GLU A 95 -7.50 -24.68 0.64
CA GLU A 95 -7.00 -26.05 0.42
C GLU A 95 -6.67 -26.72 1.75
N ASP A 96 -6.40 -28.02 1.71
CA ASP A 96 -5.82 -28.73 2.84
C ASP A 96 -4.46 -28.10 3.16
N THR A 97 -4.26 -27.68 4.43
CA THR A 97 -3.06 -26.93 4.82
C THR A 97 -2.45 -27.52 6.09
N VAL A 98 -1.14 -27.72 6.06
CA VAL A 98 -0.33 -28.10 7.23
C VAL A 98 0.67 -26.98 7.50
N GLU A 99 0.78 -26.55 8.76
CA GLU A 99 1.84 -25.66 9.20
C GLU A 99 2.71 -26.36 10.23
N ILE A 100 4.02 -26.34 9.99
CA ILE A 100 5.03 -26.90 10.88
C ILE A 100 5.70 -25.72 11.58
N ASN A 101 5.40 -25.53 12.87
CA ASN A 101 6.05 -24.52 13.70
C ASN A 101 7.32 -25.16 14.32
N THR A 102 8.47 -24.69 13.87
CA THR A 102 9.80 -25.16 14.23
C THR A 102 10.53 -24.11 15.08
N HIS A 103 11.71 -24.41 15.61
CA HIS A 103 12.61 -23.40 16.08
C HIS A 103 13.09 -22.52 14.90
N GLY A 104 13.19 -21.20 15.12
CA GLY A 104 13.45 -20.21 14.09
C GLY A 104 14.92 -20.02 13.78
N GLY A 105 15.58 -21.03 13.25
CA GLY A 105 16.94 -20.92 12.73
C GLY A 105 16.95 -21.09 11.22
N MET A 106 17.64 -20.21 10.48
CA MET A 106 17.64 -20.22 9.01
C MET A 106 18.07 -21.59 8.44
N PHE A 107 19.13 -22.18 9.00
CA PHE A 107 19.59 -23.52 8.60
C PHE A 107 18.54 -24.60 8.86
N LEU A 108 17.91 -24.57 10.04
CA LEU A 108 16.91 -25.55 10.43
C LEU A 108 15.65 -25.47 9.57
N MET A 109 15.12 -24.25 9.35
CA MET A 109 13.95 -24.04 8.50
C MET A 109 14.20 -24.50 7.06
N ASN A 110 15.37 -24.18 6.48
CA ASN A 110 15.73 -24.67 5.15
C ASN A 110 15.82 -26.19 5.11
N ARG A 111 16.41 -26.82 6.15
CA ARG A 111 16.49 -28.27 6.22
C ARG A 111 15.13 -28.95 6.25
N ILE A 112 14.19 -28.41 7.04
CA ILE A 112 12.82 -28.96 7.10
C ILE A 112 12.08 -28.70 5.78
N LEU A 113 12.27 -27.54 5.14
CA LEU A 113 11.70 -27.26 3.83
C LEU A 113 12.22 -28.24 2.76
N GLU A 114 13.52 -28.55 2.74
CA GLU A 114 14.10 -29.58 1.86
C GLU A 114 13.44 -30.96 2.06
N LEU A 115 13.20 -31.37 3.30
CA LEU A 115 12.49 -32.61 3.60
C LEU A 115 11.05 -32.59 3.10
N VAL A 116 10.35 -31.48 3.23
CA VAL A 116 8.98 -31.28 2.72
C VAL A 116 8.94 -31.36 1.20
N LEU A 117 9.88 -30.70 0.51
CA LEU A 117 10.00 -30.77 -0.95
C LEU A 117 10.36 -32.20 -1.41
N GLY A 118 11.29 -32.85 -0.74
CA GLY A 118 11.65 -34.25 -0.98
C GLY A 118 10.50 -35.25 -0.72
N ALA A 119 9.53 -34.87 0.14
CA ALA A 119 8.34 -35.67 0.42
C ALA A 119 7.23 -35.52 -0.64
N GLY A 120 7.36 -34.55 -1.58
CA GLY A 120 6.46 -34.39 -2.74
C GLY A 120 5.80 -33.03 -2.88
N ALA A 121 6.12 -32.03 -2.06
CA ALA A 121 5.70 -30.65 -2.31
C ALA A 121 6.59 -29.99 -3.36
N ARG A 122 6.06 -28.98 -4.06
CA ARG A 122 6.81 -28.02 -4.87
C ARG A 122 7.09 -26.74 -4.04
N MET A 123 8.18 -26.06 -4.34
CA MET A 123 8.38 -24.71 -3.80
C MET A 123 7.27 -23.78 -4.27
N ALA A 124 6.69 -23.01 -3.35
CA ALA A 124 5.72 -21.98 -3.68
C ALA A 124 6.39 -20.79 -4.39
N GLU A 125 5.68 -20.19 -5.34
CA GLU A 125 6.04 -18.93 -5.94
C GLU A 125 5.72 -17.74 -4.99
N PRO A 126 6.30 -16.55 -5.21
CA PRO A 126 5.89 -15.35 -4.47
C PRO A 126 4.38 -15.12 -4.58
N GLY A 127 3.72 -14.85 -3.45
CA GLY A 127 2.28 -14.60 -3.41
C GLY A 127 1.37 -15.79 -3.68
N GLU A 128 1.89 -17.00 -3.93
CA GLU A 128 1.08 -18.12 -4.41
C GLU A 128 0.00 -18.58 -3.42
N PHE A 129 0.24 -18.53 -2.13
CA PHE A 129 -0.79 -18.86 -1.14
C PHE A 129 -1.96 -17.86 -1.19
N THR A 130 -1.69 -16.57 -1.38
CA THR A 130 -2.72 -15.54 -1.50
C THR A 130 -3.43 -15.62 -2.86
N LYS A 131 -2.69 -15.96 -3.94
CA LYS A 131 -3.26 -16.24 -5.26
C LYS A 131 -4.25 -17.40 -5.17
N ARG A 132 -3.92 -18.50 -4.47
CA ARG A 132 -4.84 -19.63 -4.25
C ARG A 132 -6.05 -19.25 -3.40
N ALA A 133 -5.87 -18.39 -2.38
CA ALA A 133 -6.99 -17.84 -1.61
C ALA A 133 -7.95 -17.01 -2.47
N PHE A 134 -7.43 -16.26 -3.44
CA PHE A 134 -8.22 -15.51 -4.42
C PHE A 134 -8.92 -16.45 -5.41
N LEU A 135 -8.19 -17.37 -6.05
CA LEU A 135 -8.77 -18.36 -6.98
C LEU A 135 -9.80 -19.27 -6.31
N GLY A 136 -9.58 -19.62 -5.04
CA GLY A 136 -10.52 -20.36 -4.20
C GLY A 136 -11.74 -19.56 -3.72
N GLY A 137 -11.85 -18.27 -4.10
CA GLY A 137 -12.99 -17.41 -3.78
C GLY A 137 -13.09 -16.95 -2.34
N ARG A 138 -12.04 -17.15 -1.51
CA ARG A 138 -12.03 -16.69 -0.11
C ARG A 138 -11.91 -15.18 -0.01
N ILE A 139 -11.13 -14.59 -0.88
CA ILE A 139 -10.90 -13.15 -0.98
C ILE A 139 -10.98 -12.71 -2.44
N ASP A 140 -11.38 -11.48 -2.69
CA ASP A 140 -11.28 -10.84 -4.00
C ASP A 140 -9.90 -10.17 -4.18
N LEU A 141 -9.62 -9.66 -5.38
CA LEU A 141 -8.31 -9.10 -5.70
C LEU A 141 -7.97 -7.87 -4.84
N ALA A 142 -8.95 -6.99 -4.55
CA ALA A 142 -8.73 -5.84 -3.68
C ALA A 142 -8.34 -6.25 -2.25
N ARG A 143 -8.95 -7.31 -1.72
CA ARG A 143 -8.57 -7.88 -0.42
C ARG A 143 -7.21 -8.57 -0.46
N ALA A 144 -6.86 -9.20 -1.58
CA ALA A 144 -5.54 -9.80 -1.75
C ALA A 144 -4.44 -8.73 -1.72
N GLU A 145 -4.61 -7.63 -2.45
CA GLU A 145 -3.69 -6.48 -2.41
C GLU A 145 -3.59 -5.88 -0.99
N ALA A 146 -4.71 -5.80 -0.27
CA ALA A 146 -4.73 -5.30 1.11
C ALA A 146 -3.92 -6.17 2.10
N VAL A 147 -3.69 -7.46 1.81
CA VAL A 147 -2.78 -8.31 2.61
C VAL A 147 -1.35 -7.76 2.56
N MET A 148 -0.86 -7.40 1.37
CA MET A 148 0.47 -6.83 1.22
C MET A 148 0.56 -5.45 1.84
N ASP A 149 -0.44 -4.61 1.61
CA ASP A 149 -0.52 -3.27 2.20
C ASP A 149 -0.47 -3.31 3.72
N LEU A 150 -1.15 -4.29 4.34
CA LEU A 150 -1.12 -4.47 5.78
C LEU A 150 0.26 -4.90 6.30
N ILE A 151 0.95 -5.79 5.58
CA ILE A 151 2.29 -6.27 5.95
C ILE A 151 3.31 -5.15 5.81
N SER A 152 3.23 -4.34 4.76
CA SER A 152 4.14 -3.23 4.47
C SER A 152 3.78 -1.93 5.17
N SER A 153 2.68 -1.90 5.95
CA SER A 153 2.21 -0.69 6.61
C SER A 153 3.23 -0.13 7.60
N GLN A 154 3.63 1.12 7.42
CA GLN A 154 4.65 1.80 8.24
C GLN A 154 4.06 2.80 9.23
N ASN A 155 2.75 3.06 9.17
CA ASN A 155 2.06 3.97 10.07
C ASN A 155 0.65 3.47 10.43
N GLU A 156 0.04 4.09 11.45
CA GLU A 156 -1.26 3.66 11.98
C GLU A 156 -2.39 3.88 10.98
N PHE A 157 -2.31 4.92 10.14
CA PHE A 157 -3.29 5.17 9.08
C PHE A 157 -3.23 4.04 8.03
N ALA A 158 -2.04 3.74 7.49
CA ALA A 158 -1.85 2.66 6.52
C ALA A 158 -2.37 1.32 7.10
N ARG A 159 -2.03 1.01 8.36
CA ARG A 159 -2.50 -0.18 9.05
C ARG A 159 -4.03 -0.25 9.14
N LYS A 160 -4.69 0.84 9.60
CA LYS A 160 -6.17 0.89 9.73
C LYS A 160 -6.85 0.76 8.39
N THR A 161 -6.39 1.50 7.39
CA THR A 161 -6.96 1.50 6.03
C THR A 161 -6.81 0.13 5.38
N SER A 162 -5.60 -0.47 5.42
CA SER A 162 -5.37 -1.82 4.88
C SER A 162 -6.19 -2.88 5.62
N ALA A 163 -6.35 -2.77 6.94
CA ALA A 163 -7.21 -3.66 7.69
C ALA A 163 -8.70 -3.54 7.29
N ALA A 164 -9.20 -2.34 7.08
CA ALA A 164 -10.57 -2.10 6.60
C ALA A 164 -10.76 -2.64 5.17
N GLN A 165 -9.78 -2.44 4.27
CA GLN A 165 -9.80 -3.02 2.92
C GLN A 165 -9.79 -4.55 2.95
N LEU A 166 -8.96 -5.15 3.81
CA LEU A 166 -8.93 -6.60 4.00
C LEU A 166 -10.28 -7.15 4.51
N GLN A 167 -10.99 -6.38 5.33
CA GLN A 167 -12.35 -6.71 5.77
C GLN A 167 -13.40 -6.51 4.67
N GLY A 168 -13.07 -5.80 3.57
CA GLY A 168 -13.87 -5.67 2.37
C GLY A 168 -14.52 -4.31 2.15
N ALA A 169 -14.11 -3.26 2.85
CA ALA A 169 -14.71 -1.94 2.71
C ALA A 169 -14.75 -1.44 1.25
N VAL A 170 -13.64 -1.54 0.51
CA VAL A 170 -13.60 -1.20 -0.93
C VAL A 170 -14.46 -2.15 -1.73
N SER A 171 -14.34 -3.46 -1.49
CA SER A 171 -15.06 -4.48 -2.25
C SER A 171 -16.58 -4.33 -2.15
N GLU A 172 -17.09 -4.02 -0.96
CA GLU A 172 -18.52 -3.81 -0.72
C GLU A 172 -19.02 -2.56 -1.44
N LYS A 173 -18.25 -1.46 -1.39
CA LYS A 173 -18.61 -0.22 -2.10
C LYS A 173 -18.63 -0.41 -3.62
N ILE A 174 -17.63 -1.09 -4.16
CA ILE A 174 -17.58 -1.40 -5.60
C ILE A 174 -18.76 -2.30 -6.01
N ARG A 175 -19.12 -3.31 -5.21
CA ARG A 175 -20.29 -4.15 -5.47
C ARG A 175 -21.60 -3.36 -5.42
N GLU A 176 -21.75 -2.41 -4.49
CA GLU A 176 -22.90 -1.51 -4.41
C GLU A 176 -23.05 -0.71 -5.72
N LEU A 177 -21.98 -0.03 -6.15
CA LEU A 177 -22.01 0.77 -7.40
C LEU A 177 -22.33 -0.11 -8.62
N ARG A 178 -21.65 -1.25 -8.74
CA ARG A 178 -21.92 -2.21 -9.83
C ARG A 178 -23.34 -2.76 -9.79
N GLY A 179 -23.90 -3.01 -8.62
CA GLY A 179 -25.29 -3.48 -8.49
C GLY A 179 -26.30 -2.47 -9.05
N LYS A 180 -26.07 -1.17 -8.84
CA LYS A 180 -26.92 -0.12 -9.44
C LYS A 180 -26.77 -0.06 -10.94
N ILE A 181 -25.54 -0.10 -11.47
CA ILE A 181 -25.28 -0.11 -12.92
C ILE A 181 -25.93 -1.34 -13.56
N LEU A 182 -25.74 -2.53 -12.99
CA LEU A 182 -26.30 -3.78 -13.50
C LEU A 182 -27.84 -3.74 -13.54
N TYR A 183 -28.45 -3.12 -12.53
CA TYR A 183 -29.91 -2.96 -12.51
C TYR A 183 -30.40 -2.12 -13.70
N GLU A 184 -29.74 -1.02 -14.03
CA GLU A 184 -30.12 -0.16 -15.16
C GLU A 184 -29.88 -0.89 -16.50
N ILE A 185 -28.75 -1.60 -16.65
CA ILE A 185 -28.48 -2.43 -17.85
C ILE A 185 -29.60 -3.46 -18.05
N ALA A 186 -29.92 -4.23 -17.00
CA ALA A 186 -30.94 -5.27 -17.06
C ALA A 186 -32.33 -4.68 -17.38
N PHE A 187 -32.64 -3.48 -16.87
CA PHE A 187 -33.89 -2.79 -17.17
C PHE A 187 -33.98 -2.40 -18.66
N ILE A 188 -32.89 -1.78 -19.20
CA ILE A 188 -32.83 -1.40 -20.63
C ILE A 188 -33.02 -2.64 -21.51
N GLU A 189 -32.24 -3.70 -21.27
CA GLU A 189 -32.33 -4.94 -22.05
C GLU A 189 -33.72 -5.55 -21.98
N SER A 190 -34.32 -5.58 -20.78
CA SER A 190 -35.70 -6.11 -20.64
C SER A 190 -36.73 -5.27 -21.39
N ALA A 191 -36.57 -3.94 -21.39
CA ALA A 191 -37.51 -3.05 -22.10
C ALA A 191 -37.35 -3.12 -23.62
N LEU A 192 -36.14 -3.40 -24.11
CA LEU A 192 -35.90 -3.61 -25.55
C LEU A 192 -36.44 -4.96 -26.04
N ASP A 193 -36.32 -6.00 -25.20
CA ASP A 193 -36.80 -7.35 -25.53
C ASP A 193 -38.34 -7.48 -25.41
N ASP A 194 -38.95 -6.81 -24.44
CA ASP A 194 -40.39 -6.90 -24.15
C ASP A 194 -41.02 -5.51 -23.89
N PRO A 195 -41.14 -4.67 -24.94
CA PRO A 195 -41.64 -3.31 -24.82
C PRO A 195 -43.14 -3.23 -24.44
N GLU A 196 -43.89 -4.32 -24.54
CA GLU A 196 -45.29 -4.35 -24.12
C GLU A 196 -45.43 -4.35 -22.58
N ASN A 197 -44.49 -4.96 -21.87
CA ASN A 197 -44.51 -5.09 -20.41
C ASN A 197 -43.56 -4.10 -19.70
N TYR A 198 -42.52 -3.57 -20.37
CA TYR A 198 -41.54 -2.63 -19.84
C TYR A 198 -41.53 -1.34 -20.66
N SER A 199 -42.03 -0.24 -20.10
CA SER A 199 -42.01 1.08 -20.76
C SER A 199 -40.73 1.84 -20.44
N LEU A 200 -40.14 2.45 -21.47
CA LEU A 200 -39.04 3.42 -21.37
C LEU A 200 -39.53 4.88 -21.22
N ASP A 201 -40.85 5.12 -21.10
CA ASP A 201 -41.38 6.46 -20.89
C ASP A 201 -40.90 7.05 -19.57
N GLY A 202 -40.23 8.22 -19.62
CA GLY A 202 -39.62 8.87 -18.48
C GLY A 202 -38.39 8.15 -17.92
N TYR A 203 -37.88 7.15 -18.62
CA TYR A 203 -36.70 6.40 -18.19
C TYR A 203 -35.41 7.22 -18.27
N PRO A 204 -35.16 8.04 -19.33
CA PRO A 204 -33.95 8.85 -19.40
C PRO A 204 -33.76 9.77 -18.17
N GLU A 205 -34.82 10.41 -17.68
CA GLU A 205 -34.77 11.28 -16.52
C GLU A 205 -34.42 10.48 -15.23
N ARG A 206 -34.97 9.28 -15.06
CA ARG A 206 -34.67 8.39 -13.93
C ARG A 206 -33.23 7.88 -14.00
N LEU A 207 -32.78 7.50 -15.20
CA LEU A 207 -31.40 7.08 -15.42
C LEU A 207 -30.42 8.21 -15.13
N MET A 208 -30.75 9.48 -15.52
CA MET A 208 -29.95 10.66 -15.21
C MET A 208 -29.75 10.80 -13.69
N ASP A 209 -30.80 10.63 -12.89
CA ASP A 209 -30.69 10.71 -11.43
C ASP A 209 -29.73 9.60 -10.88
N THR A 210 -29.81 8.40 -11.46
CA THR A 210 -28.89 7.30 -11.11
C THR A 210 -27.45 7.62 -11.50
N CYS A 211 -27.22 8.17 -12.69
CA CYS A 211 -25.89 8.57 -13.18
C CYS A 211 -25.27 9.64 -12.29
N LEU A 212 -26.01 10.71 -11.96
CA LEU A 212 -25.56 11.77 -11.06
C LEU A 212 -25.19 11.23 -9.65
N TYR A 213 -25.98 10.28 -9.14
CA TYR A 213 -25.63 9.59 -7.89
C TYR A 213 -24.32 8.81 -8.01
N LEU A 214 -24.17 8.00 -9.08
CA LEU A 214 -22.97 7.20 -9.32
C LEU A 214 -21.73 8.08 -9.50
N GLU A 215 -21.86 9.15 -10.30
CA GLU A 215 -20.78 10.14 -10.50
C GLU A 215 -20.34 10.76 -9.19
N LYS A 216 -21.28 11.19 -8.35
CA LYS A 216 -20.99 11.78 -7.04
C LYS A 216 -20.21 10.79 -6.15
N GLU A 217 -20.70 9.56 -6.01
CA GLU A 217 -20.04 8.55 -5.17
C GLU A 217 -18.63 8.22 -5.68
N MET A 218 -18.42 8.15 -7.01
CA MET A 218 -17.10 7.93 -7.59
C MET A 218 -16.18 9.14 -7.39
N ASN A 219 -16.70 10.37 -7.52
CA ASN A 219 -15.92 11.58 -7.24
C ASN A 219 -15.51 11.66 -5.76
N ASP A 220 -16.38 11.27 -4.83
CA ASP A 220 -16.06 11.20 -3.40
C ASP A 220 -14.94 10.18 -3.12
N LEU A 221 -14.94 9.02 -3.80
CA LEU A 221 -13.85 8.05 -3.71
C LEU A 221 -12.55 8.58 -4.31
N LEU A 222 -12.60 9.27 -5.45
CA LEU A 222 -11.43 9.81 -6.14
C LEU A 222 -10.80 10.98 -5.39
N SER A 223 -11.58 11.87 -4.78
CA SER A 223 -11.07 12.99 -3.99
C SER A 223 -10.24 12.52 -2.79
N ARG A 224 -10.67 11.43 -2.15
CA ARG A 224 -9.96 10.83 -1.02
C ARG A 224 -8.77 9.94 -1.43
N ALA A 225 -8.68 9.57 -2.70
CA ALA A 225 -7.60 8.67 -3.16
C ALA A 225 -6.22 9.32 -3.05
N GLU A 226 -6.10 10.62 -3.34
CA GLU A 226 -4.82 11.34 -3.25
C GLU A 226 -4.37 11.52 -1.79
N GLU A 227 -5.31 11.90 -0.90
CA GLU A 227 -5.06 11.99 0.54
C GLU A 227 -4.63 10.63 1.11
N GLY A 228 -5.35 9.55 0.76
CA GLY A 228 -5.02 8.20 1.16
C GLY A 228 -3.65 7.73 0.68
N ARG A 229 -3.23 8.11 -0.54
CA ARG A 229 -1.90 7.83 -1.08
C ARG A 229 -0.81 8.51 -0.24
N ILE A 230 -0.95 9.80 -0.02
CA ILE A 230 0.01 10.59 0.76
C ILE A 230 0.17 10.02 2.17
N LEU A 231 -0.95 9.69 2.83
CA LEU A 231 -0.94 9.16 4.19
C LEU A 231 -0.38 7.72 4.27
N ARG A 232 -0.54 6.92 3.21
CA ARG A 232 -0.01 5.55 3.13
C ARG A 232 1.47 5.52 2.77
N GLU A 233 1.83 6.16 1.67
CA GLU A 233 3.17 6.10 1.09
C GLU A 233 4.14 7.05 1.77
N GLY A 234 3.61 8.06 2.49
CA GLY A 234 4.39 9.14 3.03
C GLY A 234 4.59 10.28 2.03
N ILE A 235 5.22 11.34 2.49
CA ILE A 235 5.35 12.62 1.80
C ILE A 235 6.78 12.78 1.34
N ARG A 236 7.01 12.91 0.06
CA ARG A 236 8.33 13.25 -0.49
C ARG A 236 8.66 14.67 -0.08
N THR A 237 9.64 14.80 0.81
CA THR A 237 9.97 16.07 1.45
C THR A 237 11.36 16.51 1.04
N ALA A 238 11.46 17.71 0.46
CA ALA A 238 12.72 18.36 0.12
C ALA A 238 13.10 19.37 1.21
N ILE A 239 14.31 19.24 1.77
CA ILE A 239 14.90 20.23 2.70
C ILE A 239 15.78 21.15 1.88
N VAL A 240 15.41 22.43 1.77
CA VAL A 240 16.11 23.43 0.97
C VAL A 240 16.52 24.65 1.80
N GLY A 241 17.56 25.35 1.37
CA GLY A 241 18.11 26.52 2.04
C GLY A 241 19.60 26.70 1.74
N ARG A 242 20.17 27.83 2.06
CA ARG A 242 21.61 28.12 1.89
C ARG A 242 22.52 27.09 2.59
N PRO A 243 23.80 27.02 2.25
CA PRO A 243 24.79 26.31 3.06
C PRO A 243 24.81 26.82 4.53
N ASN A 244 24.99 25.92 5.47
CA ASN A 244 25.11 26.21 6.91
C ASN A 244 23.86 26.80 7.62
N VAL A 245 22.68 26.78 7.01
CA VAL A 245 21.42 27.20 7.66
C VAL A 245 20.88 26.14 8.63
N GLY A 246 21.42 24.91 8.61
CA GLY A 246 21.04 23.82 9.50
C GLY A 246 20.32 22.66 8.84
N LYS A 247 20.40 22.49 7.51
CA LYS A 247 19.73 21.36 6.80
C LYS A 247 20.11 19.99 7.36
N SER A 248 21.42 19.69 7.48
CA SER A 248 21.90 18.44 8.06
C SER A 248 21.56 18.32 9.55
N SER A 249 21.46 19.43 10.26
CA SER A 249 21.04 19.45 11.67
C SER A 249 19.57 19.10 11.80
N LEU A 250 18.70 19.61 10.91
CA LEU A 250 17.28 19.24 10.86
C LEU A 250 17.12 17.74 10.53
N LEU A 251 17.83 17.27 9.53
CA LEU A 251 17.84 15.85 9.17
C LEU A 251 18.24 14.99 10.37
N ASN A 252 19.38 15.28 11.01
CA ASN A 252 19.86 14.54 12.17
C ASN A 252 18.90 14.62 13.37
N PHE A 253 18.25 15.75 13.58
CA PHE A 253 17.28 15.93 14.65
C PHE A 253 16.07 15.04 14.41
N LEU A 254 15.47 15.11 13.21
CA LEU A 254 14.30 14.32 12.85
C LEU A 254 14.60 12.81 12.82
N THR A 255 15.80 12.40 12.40
CA THR A 255 16.20 10.98 12.40
C THR A 255 16.59 10.47 13.79
N GLY A 256 16.97 11.36 14.71
CA GLY A 256 17.36 11.00 16.09
C GLY A 256 16.17 10.77 17.02
N GLU A 257 15.09 11.52 16.89
CA GLU A 257 13.91 11.41 17.77
C GLU A 257 12.90 10.34 17.37
N GLU A 258 12.64 10.14 16.06
CA GLU A 258 11.66 9.18 15.58
C GLU A 258 12.11 8.43 14.32
N ARG A 259 13.19 7.71 14.40
CA ARG A 259 13.59 6.82 13.30
C ARG A 259 12.49 5.79 13.07
N ALA A 260 11.77 5.87 11.94
CA ALA A 260 10.87 4.79 11.54
C ALA A 260 11.70 3.49 11.40
N ILE A 261 11.26 2.42 12.06
CA ILE A 261 11.87 1.09 11.88
C ILE A 261 11.54 0.67 10.45
N VAL A 262 12.39 1.06 9.51
CA VAL A 262 12.31 0.56 8.13
C VAL A 262 12.91 -0.83 8.15
N THR A 263 12.08 -1.85 8.02
CA THR A 263 12.54 -3.18 7.65
C THR A 263 13.04 -3.07 6.21
N GLU A 264 14.35 -3.21 6.03
CA GLU A 264 14.97 -3.32 4.70
C GLU A 264 14.36 -4.56 4.00
N ILE A 265 13.43 -4.33 3.10
CA ILE A 265 13.02 -5.34 2.13
C ILE A 265 14.08 -5.28 1.04
N GLU A 266 14.94 -6.30 0.99
CA GLU A 266 15.94 -6.45 -0.07
C GLU A 266 15.25 -6.36 -1.44
N GLY A 267 15.57 -5.30 -2.19
CA GLY A 267 15.13 -5.12 -3.60
C GLY A 267 14.52 -3.77 -3.97
N THR A 268 14.16 -2.90 -3.02
CA THR A 268 13.47 -1.62 -3.34
C THR A 268 14.35 -0.37 -3.24
N THR A 269 15.62 -0.47 -2.83
CA THR A 269 16.53 0.66 -2.65
C THR A 269 17.69 0.61 -3.64
N ARG A 270 17.45 0.97 -4.90
CA ARG A 270 18.55 1.24 -5.86
C ARG A 270 18.70 2.70 -6.26
N ASP A 271 17.80 3.60 -5.86
CA ASP A 271 17.90 5.02 -6.23
C ASP A 271 17.73 5.93 -5.02
N THR A 272 18.78 6.74 -4.75
CA THR A 272 18.91 7.87 -3.82
C THR A 272 18.81 7.58 -2.32
N LEU A 273 19.79 8.11 -1.57
CA LEU A 273 19.84 8.17 -0.12
C LEU A 273 18.67 9.05 0.42
N SER A 274 17.50 8.45 0.58
CA SER A 274 16.36 9.09 1.25
C SER A 274 16.22 8.47 2.64
N GLU A 275 16.15 9.31 3.68
CA GLU A 275 15.84 8.85 5.03
C GLU A 275 14.34 9.02 5.30
N THR A 276 13.73 8.03 5.94
CA THR A 276 12.31 8.07 6.31
C THR A 276 12.18 8.37 7.79
N VAL A 277 11.45 9.45 8.11
CA VAL A 277 11.19 9.90 9.49
C VAL A 277 9.69 10.06 9.70
N ARG A 278 9.27 10.04 10.97
CA ARG A 278 7.87 10.29 11.34
C ARG A 278 7.75 11.66 11.99
N VAL A 279 6.93 12.55 11.44
CA VAL A 279 6.65 13.89 11.95
C VAL A 279 5.14 14.10 12.02
N GLY A 280 4.58 14.40 13.19
CA GLY A 280 3.13 14.59 13.34
C GLY A 280 2.29 13.37 12.98
N GLY A 281 2.83 12.16 13.12
CA GLY A 281 2.15 10.92 12.70
C GLY A 281 2.23 10.61 11.21
N VAL A 282 2.82 11.50 10.40
CA VAL A 282 3.02 11.38 8.96
C VAL A 282 4.44 10.85 8.67
N LEU A 283 4.58 10.00 7.66
CA LEU A 283 5.88 9.59 7.15
C LEU A 283 6.40 10.64 6.17
N LEU A 284 7.59 11.18 6.43
CA LEU A 284 8.31 12.06 5.53
C LEU A 284 9.49 11.30 4.92
N HIS A 285 9.53 11.21 3.60
CA HIS A 285 10.69 10.72 2.86
C HIS A 285 11.60 11.89 2.55
N LEU A 286 12.60 12.09 3.40
CA LEU A 286 13.54 13.20 3.30
C LEU A 286 14.56 12.92 2.21
N THR A 287 14.59 13.76 1.18
CA THR A 287 15.67 13.76 0.19
C THR A 287 16.72 14.76 0.63
N ASP A 288 17.91 14.28 1.05
CA ASP A 288 19.01 15.16 1.42
C ASP A 288 19.59 15.86 0.19
N THR A 289 19.42 17.15 0.14
CA THR A 289 20.01 18.02 -0.89
C THR A 289 21.46 18.44 -0.55
N ALA A 290 21.99 18.04 0.62
CA ALA A 290 23.28 18.51 1.15
C ALA A 290 24.29 17.41 1.51
N GLY A 291 23.91 16.12 1.48
CA GLY A 291 24.69 15.05 2.09
C GLY A 291 25.51 14.20 1.15
N ILE A 292 26.76 14.54 0.91
CA ILE A 292 27.84 13.56 0.77
C ILE A 292 29.05 14.12 1.55
N ARG A 293 29.52 13.29 2.50
CA ARG A 293 30.75 13.51 3.25
C ARG A 293 31.90 13.80 2.28
N ASP A 294 32.55 14.93 2.51
CA ASP A 294 33.88 15.35 2.08
C ASP A 294 34.57 14.55 0.95
N THR A 295 34.47 15.06 -0.29
CA THR A 295 35.60 15.04 -1.24
C THR A 295 35.47 16.23 -2.20
N GLU A 296 36.53 17.04 -2.26
CA GLU A 296 36.62 18.30 -2.96
C GLU A 296 36.44 18.19 -4.51
N ASP A 297 35.95 19.24 -5.12
CA ASP A 297 36.08 19.68 -6.55
C ASP A 297 35.16 19.15 -7.66
N LYS A 298 34.28 18.16 -7.46
CA LYS A 298 33.23 17.85 -8.50
C LYS A 298 31.80 17.75 -7.92
N VAL A 299 31.65 17.99 -6.65
CA VAL A 299 30.44 17.68 -5.85
C VAL A 299 29.41 18.82 -5.90
N GLU A 300 29.85 20.05 -6.12
CA GLU A 300 28.96 21.22 -6.07
C GLU A 300 27.92 21.24 -7.21
N GLN A 301 28.31 20.89 -8.44
CA GLN A 301 27.36 20.81 -9.56
C GLN A 301 26.39 19.62 -9.45
N ILE A 302 26.83 18.48 -8.92
CA ILE A 302 25.97 17.30 -8.71
C ILE A 302 24.99 17.57 -7.56
N GLY A 303 25.43 18.29 -6.50
CA GLY A 303 24.59 18.70 -5.39
C GLY A 303 23.44 19.65 -5.81
N VAL A 304 23.74 20.63 -6.64
CA VAL A 304 22.76 21.57 -7.17
C VAL A 304 21.72 20.86 -8.05
N HIS A 305 22.15 19.95 -8.91
CA HIS A 305 21.24 19.19 -9.79
C HIS A 305 20.32 18.25 -8.98
N ARG A 306 20.85 17.59 -7.95
CA ARG A 306 20.04 16.74 -7.05
C ARG A 306 19.06 17.56 -6.22
N ALA A 307 19.48 18.72 -5.70
CA ALA A 307 18.60 19.64 -4.99
C ALA A 307 17.43 20.12 -5.88
N GLN A 308 17.72 20.35 -7.14
CA GLN A 308 16.70 20.74 -8.11
C GLN A 308 15.73 19.60 -8.40
N GLN A 309 16.22 18.37 -8.62
CA GLN A 309 15.37 17.19 -8.80
C GLN A 309 14.54 16.87 -7.56
N ALA A 310 15.11 17.02 -6.35
CA ALA A 310 14.38 16.83 -5.11
C ALA A 310 13.23 17.85 -4.98
N LEU A 311 13.48 19.11 -5.34
CA LEU A 311 12.46 20.16 -5.33
C LEU A 311 11.36 19.90 -6.36
N GLU A 312 11.72 19.42 -7.56
CA GLU A 312 10.77 19.12 -8.65
C GLU A 312 9.82 17.98 -8.30
N ASN A 313 10.26 17.01 -7.49
CA ASN A 313 9.48 15.83 -7.12
C ASN A 313 8.87 15.89 -5.71
N ALA A 314 9.06 16.99 -4.97
CA ALA A 314 8.59 17.12 -3.60
C ALA A 314 7.07 17.36 -3.53
N ASP A 315 6.44 16.69 -2.57
CA ASP A 315 5.05 16.95 -2.14
C ASP A 315 5.03 18.01 -1.01
N LEU A 316 6.15 18.10 -0.23
CA LEU A 316 6.37 19.10 0.82
C LEU A 316 7.78 19.68 0.70
N ILE A 317 7.88 21.00 0.85
CA ILE A 317 9.16 21.72 0.89
C ILE A 317 9.36 22.30 2.29
N LEU A 318 10.49 21.94 2.95
CA LEU A 318 10.95 22.59 4.18
C LEU A 318 12.04 23.59 3.79
N PHE A 319 11.70 24.88 3.79
CA PHE A 319 12.64 25.95 3.46
C PHE A 319 13.27 26.51 4.72
N LEU A 320 14.57 26.27 4.91
CA LEU A 320 15.33 26.73 6.07
C LEU A 320 15.98 28.10 5.80
N VAL A 321 15.76 29.02 6.73
CA VAL A 321 16.36 30.35 6.77
C VAL A 321 17.13 30.52 8.09
N ASP A 322 18.30 31.14 8.07
CA ASP A 322 19.12 31.43 9.25
C ASP A 322 18.74 32.79 9.83
N SER A 323 18.12 32.83 11.02
CA SER A 323 17.68 34.07 11.67
C SER A 323 18.87 34.97 12.10
N SER A 324 20.03 34.37 12.34
CA SER A 324 21.24 35.08 12.84
C SER A 324 21.99 35.86 11.76
N ARG A 325 21.53 35.86 10.52
CA ARG A 325 22.14 36.55 9.38
C ARG A 325 21.10 37.22 8.50
N GLU A 326 21.43 38.34 7.89
CA GLU A 326 20.57 39.01 6.94
C GLU A 326 20.23 38.10 5.72
N LEU A 327 19.05 38.27 5.18
CA LEU A 327 18.63 37.57 3.96
C LEU A 327 19.56 37.96 2.80
N SER A 328 19.91 36.97 2.00
CA SER A 328 20.81 37.12 0.85
C SER A 328 20.08 36.94 -0.47
N GLN A 329 20.78 37.26 -1.56
CA GLN A 329 20.28 37.01 -2.90
C GLN A 329 20.03 35.51 -3.17
N GLU A 330 20.78 34.61 -2.50
CA GLU A 330 20.56 33.16 -2.61
C GLU A 330 19.22 32.75 -1.99
N ASP A 331 18.83 33.33 -0.83
CA ASP A 331 17.52 33.06 -0.22
C ASP A 331 16.39 33.49 -1.13
N ALA A 332 16.54 34.64 -1.80
CA ALA A 332 15.57 35.13 -2.77
C ALA A 332 15.44 34.20 -4.00
N GLN A 333 16.57 33.70 -4.51
CA GLN A 333 16.56 32.74 -5.64
C GLN A 333 15.93 31.40 -5.27
N ILE A 334 16.16 30.89 -4.04
CA ILE A 334 15.50 29.67 -3.56
C ILE A 334 14.01 29.92 -3.43
N ALA A 335 13.59 31.03 -2.82
CA ALA A 335 12.19 31.39 -2.67
C ALA A 335 11.48 31.48 -4.04
N GLU A 336 12.12 32.03 -5.06
CA GLU A 336 11.58 32.16 -6.41
C GLU A 336 11.30 30.78 -7.05
N ARG A 337 12.19 29.80 -6.84
CA ARG A 337 11.99 28.41 -7.27
C ARG A 337 10.85 27.73 -6.49
N ILE A 338 10.75 27.98 -5.18
CA ILE A 338 9.66 27.45 -4.35
C ILE A 338 8.32 28.00 -4.84
N ILE A 339 8.24 29.31 -5.14
CA ILE A 339 7.01 29.95 -5.66
C ILE A 339 6.52 29.25 -6.93
N ALA A 340 7.42 28.89 -7.85
CA ALA A 340 7.04 28.14 -9.05
C ALA A 340 6.41 26.77 -8.72
N ARG A 341 6.88 26.09 -7.68
CA ARG A 341 6.31 24.80 -7.23
C ARG A 341 4.98 24.95 -6.48
N LEU A 342 4.83 26.04 -5.71
CA LEU A 342 3.54 26.39 -5.08
C LEU A 342 2.44 26.60 -6.13
N ASP A 343 2.80 27.11 -7.32
CA ASP A 343 1.88 27.28 -8.46
C ASP A 343 1.37 25.95 -9.00
N GLU A 344 2.11 24.86 -8.77
CA GLU A 344 1.76 23.48 -9.15
C GLU A 344 1.06 22.71 -8.03
N GLY A 345 0.79 23.34 -6.86
CA GLY A 345 0.07 22.73 -5.74
C GLY A 345 0.95 22.05 -4.69
N THR A 346 2.28 22.22 -4.74
CA THR A 346 3.20 21.71 -3.71
C THR A 346 3.05 22.53 -2.41
N ASN A 347 3.11 21.85 -1.24
CA ASN A 347 3.08 22.53 0.06
C ASN A 347 4.49 23.02 0.46
N CYS A 348 4.55 24.12 1.22
CA CYS A 348 5.81 24.63 1.76
C CYS A 348 5.65 25.10 3.21
N ILE A 349 6.68 24.83 4.03
CA ILE A 349 6.83 25.36 5.40
C ILE A 349 8.17 26.07 5.46
N ILE A 350 8.17 27.31 5.95
CA ILE A 350 9.38 28.11 6.15
C ILE A 350 9.82 27.92 7.59
N LEU A 351 11.05 27.43 7.79
CA LEU A 351 11.66 27.23 9.09
C LEU A 351 12.75 28.28 9.31
N VAL A 352 12.47 29.27 10.16
CA VAL A 352 13.45 30.29 10.57
C VAL A 352 14.24 29.74 11.74
N ASN A 353 15.39 29.14 11.40
CA ASN A 353 16.25 28.42 12.35
C ASN A 353 17.20 29.36 13.10
N LYS A 354 17.77 28.84 14.20
CA LYS A 354 18.68 29.54 15.14
C LYS A 354 18.01 30.67 15.92
N SER A 355 16.74 30.48 16.30
CA SER A 355 16.00 31.40 17.16
C SER A 355 16.63 31.60 18.55
N ASP A 356 17.56 30.73 18.96
CA ASP A 356 18.37 30.83 20.14
C ASP A 356 19.44 31.95 20.07
N LEU A 357 19.73 32.44 18.87
CA LEU A 357 20.66 33.55 18.62
C LEU A 357 19.93 34.87 18.43
N SER A 358 20.68 35.98 18.43
CA SER A 358 20.13 37.29 18.13
C SER A 358 19.60 37.31 16.69
N SER A 359 18.29 37.49 16.50
CA SER A 359 17.69 37.55 15.18
C SER A 359 18.06 38.84 14.45
N LEU A 360 18.53 38.70 13.22
CA LEU A 360 18.75 39.79 12.26
C LEU A 360 17.71 39.80 11.14
N VAL A 361 16.74 38.85 11.17
CA VAL A 361 15.69 38.71 10.19
C VAL A 361 14.35 38.81 10.88
N THR A 362 13.47 39.63 10.31
CA THR A 362 12.08 39.80 10.76
C THR A 362 11.13 38.90 9.96
N GLU A 363 9.97 38.64 10.52
CA GLU A 363 8.91 37.87 9.85
C GLU A 363 8.46 38.54 8.55
N GLU A 364 8.36 39.90 8.56
CA GLU A 364 7.99 40.71 7.39
C GLU A 364 9.00 40.57 6.25
N GLU A 365 10.30 40.52 6.56
CA GLU A 365 11.36 40.34 5.56
C GLU A 365 11.26 38.99 4.89
N VAL A 366 11.06 37.90 5.67
CA VAL A 366 10.89 36.56 5.10
C VAL A 366 9.62 36.49 4.26
N LYS A 367 8.50 37.04 4.76
CA LYS A 367 7.26 37.09 4.00
C LYS A 367 7.40 37.86 2.68
N SER A 368 8.22 38.92 2.66
CA SER A 368 8.44 39.75 1.46
C SER A 368 9.05 38.94 0.30
N LEU A 369 9.80 37.85 0.58
CA LEU A 369 10.33 36.98 -0.45
C LEU A 369 9.24 36.28 -1.27
N PHE A 370 8.03 36.08 -0.70
CA PHE A 370 6.92 35.38 -1.33
C PHE A 370 5.81 36.30 -1.83
N LEU A 371 5.70 37.51 -1.30
CA LEU A 371 4.62 38.48 -1.64
C LEU A 371 4.73 39.05 -3.04
N SER A 372 5.85 38.92 -3.74
CA SER A 372 6.12 39.51 -5.05
C SER A 372 5.15 39.13 -6.16
N ARG A 373 4.28 38.10 -5.96
CA ARG A 373 3.27 37.63 -6.93
C ARG A 373 1.83 37.64 -6.42
N GLY A 374 1.53 38.35 -5.31
CA GLY A 374 0.16 38.47 -4.79
C GLY A 374 -0.42 37.20 -4.16
N ARG A 375 0.44 36.25 -3.70
CA ARG A 375 0.04 35.06 -2.99
C ARG A 375 0.18 35.22 -1.47
N GLU A 376 -0.55 34.35 -0.75
CA GLU A 376 -0.33 34.14 0.68
C GLU A 376 1.04 33.51 0.91
N CYS A 377 1.76 33.99 1.92
CA CYS A 377 3.03 33.44 2.33
C CYS A 377 2.81 32.01 2.89
N PRO A 378 3.68 31.04 2.57
CA PRO A 378 3.66 29.75 3.25
C PRO A 378 3.75 29.89 4.78
N ALA A 379 3.35 28.86 5.51
CA ALA A 379 3.48 28.85 6.95
C ALA A 379 4.92 29.10 7.38
N LEU A 380 5.09 29.98 8.34
CA LEU A 380 6.40 30.39 8.87
C LEU A 380 6.48 30.00 10.33
N LEU A 381 7.49 29.19 10.68
CA LEU A 381 7.77 28.72 12.03
C LEU A 381 9.18 29.10 12.43
N PHE A 382 9.33 29.64 13.66
CA PHE A 382 10.63 29.85 14.26
C PHE A 382 11.08 28.62 15.00
N CYS A 383 12.35 28.23 14.85
CA CYS A 383 12.89 27.06 15.52
C CYS A 383 14.36 27.23 15.89
N SER A 384 14.80 26.45 16.86
CA SER A 384 16.20 26.21 17.13
C SER A 384 16.49 24.72 17.17
N LEU A 385 17.22 24.26 16.18
CA LEU A 385 17.64 22.85 16.10
C LEU A 385 18.68 22.47 17.15
N GLN A 386 19.23 23.46 17.86
CA GLN A 386 20.16 23.24 18.97
C GLN A 386 19.41 23.00 20.28
N THR A 387 18.33 23.70 20.53
CA THR A 387 17.53 23.60 21.77
C THR A 387 16.30 22.69 21.61
N GLY A 388 15.86 22.38 20.38
CA GLY A 388 14.64 21.64 20.08
C GLY A 388 13.38 22.52 20.07
N GLU A 389 13.51 23.83 20.28
CA GLU A 389 12.38 24.77 20.26
C GLU A 389 11.79 24.87 18.85
N GLY A 390 10.46 24.94 18.73
CA GLY A 390 9.74 25.07 17.45
C GLY A 390 9.52 23.74 16.69
N ILE A 391 10.11 22.63 17.12
CA ILE A 391 9.97 21.33 16.45
C ILE A 391 8.61 20.69 16.73
N ARG A 392 8.08 20.91 17.93
CA ARG A 392 6.73 20.46 18.27
C ARG A 392 5.69 21.17 17.41
N GLU A 393 5.83 22.46 17.21
CA GLU A 393 4.99 23.29 16.35
C GLU A 393 5.06 22.83 14.89
N LEU A 394 6.25 22.47 14.41
CA LEU A 394 6.42 21.84 13.09
C LEU A 394 5.64 20.54 13.01
N SER A 395 5.73 19.68 14.02
CA SER A 395 5.03 18.39 14.07
C SER A 395 3.51 18.57 14.07
N GLU A 396 3.01 19.51 14.87
CA GLU A 396 1.58 19.83 14.94
C GLU A 396 1.09 20.41 13.62
N TYR A 397 1.84 21.30 12.97
CA TYR A 397 1.47 21.90 11.70
C TYR A 397 1.49 20.89 10.54
N VAL A 398 2.47 19.97 10.50
CA VAL A 398 2.48 18.88 9.52
C VAL A 398 1.27 17.96 9.72
N ALA A 399 0.91 17.65 10.97
CA ALA A 399 -0.28 16.86 11.27
C ALA A 399 -1.57 17.54 10.79
N GLU A 400 -1.68 18.86 10.97
CA GLU A 400 -2.82 19.66 10.52
C GLU A 400 -2.87 19.75 8.99
N LEU A 401 -1.74 20.06 8.35
CA LEU A 401 -1.63 20.22 6.89
C LEU A 401 -2.09 18.96 6.13
N PHE A 402 -1.86 17.79 6.70
CA PHE A 402 -2.23 16.51 6.09
C PHE A 402 -3.42 15.83 6.80
N HIS A 403 -4.18 16.57 7.60
CA HIS A 403 -5.43 16.13 8.25
C HIS A 403 -5.37 14.80 9.01
N THR A 404 -4.21 14.47 9.56
CA THR A 404 -4.01 13.15 10.22
C THR A 404 -4.90 12.93 11.44
N GLY A 405 -5.38 14.01 12.10
CA GLY A 405 -6.26 13.93 13.27
C GLY A 405 -7.71 13.61 12.94
N GLU A 406 -8.28 14.19 11.88
CA GLU A 406 -9.70 14.04 11.53
C GLU A 406 -10.02 12.75 10.78
N ILE A 407 -9.07 12.27 9.96
CA ILE A 407 -9.23 11.06 9.13
C ILE A 407 -9.29 9.79 9.98
N ALA A 408 -8.69 9.81 11.18
CA ALA A 408 -8.67 8.64 12.07
C ALA A 408 -10.03 8.34 12.73
N GLU A 409 -10.96 9.29 12.77
CA GLU A 409 -12.24 9.16 13.48
C GLU A 409 -13.43 8.76 12.60
N LYS A 410 -13.34 8.95 11.28
CA LYS A 410 -14.40 8.59 10.34
C LYS A 410 -14.09 7.25 9.68
N ASN A 411 -15.06 6.33 9.65
CA ASN A 411 -14.99 5.06 8.87
C ASN A 411 -15.06 5.34 7.36
N GLU A 412 -14.15 6.16 6.85
CA GLU A 412 -14.10 6.56 5.44
C GLU A 412 -13.34 5.53 4.61
N ILE A 413 -13.81 5.32 3.37
CA ILE A 413 -13.16 4.41 2.42
C ILE A 413 -12.15 5.19 1.61
N PHE A 414 -10.89 4.76 1.66
CA PHE A 414 -9.78 5.33 0.88
C PHE A 414 -9.33 4.37 -0.20
N LEU A 415 -9.21 4.86 -1.43
CA LEU A 415 -8.57 4.13 -2.52
C LEU A 415 -7.06 4.40 -2.45
N THR A 416 -6.32 3.48 -1.87
CA THR A 416 -4.85 3.61 -1.70
C THR A 416 -4.07 3.04 -2.87
N ASN A 417 -4.71 2.26 -3.74
CA ASN A 417 -4.09 1.61 -4.90
C ASN A 417 -4.38 2.41 -6.18
N LEU A 418 -3.32 2.71 -6.97
CA LEU A 418 -3.44 3.46 -8.22
C LEU A 418 -4.35 2.75 -9.23
N ARG A 419 -4.26 1.42 -9.34
CA ARG A 419 -5.13 0.60 -10.19
C ARG A 419 -6.61 0.82 -9.88
N HIS A 420 -6.97 0.85 -8.57
CA HIS A 420 -8.35 1.11 -8.15
C HIS A 420 -8.79 2.53 -8.50
N LYS A 421 -7.90 3.53 -8.30
CA LYS A 421 -8.15 4.92 -8.66
C LYS A 421 -8.43 5.08 -10.15
N ASP A 422 -7.57 4.48 -11.00
CA ASP A 422 -7.71 4.55 -12.45
C ASP A 422 -9.00 3.85 -12.92
N ALA A 423 -9.33 2.68 -12.37
CA ALA A 423 -10.57 1.98 -12.68
C ALA A 423 -11.83 2.78 -12.28
N VAL A 424 -11.86 3.39 -11.09
CA VAL A 424 -12.98 4.26 -10.68
C VAL A 424 -13.09 5.50 -11.55
N LYS A 425 -11.95 6.09 -11.96
CA LYS A 425 -11.92 7.24 -12.87
C LYS A 425 -12.50 6.87 -14.25
N GLU A 426 -12.05 5.76 -14.84
CA GLU A 426 -12.54 5.29 -16.13
C GLU A 426 -14.05 4.98 -16.07
N ALA A 427 -14.50 4.31 -14.99
CA ALA A 427 -15.92 4.02 -14.80
C ALA A 427 -16.76 5.31 -14.67
N ARG A 428 -16.28 6.30 -13.92
CA ARG A 428 -16.93 7.61 -13.82
C ARG A 428 -17.04 8.30 -15.18
N ASP A 429 -15.96 8.29 -15.96
CA ASP A 429 -15.93 8.90 -17.27
C ASP A 429 -16.91 8.20 -18.22
N SER A 430 -17.11 6.88 -18.11
CA SER A 430 -18.16 6.14 -18.82
C SER A 430 -19.57 6.56 -18.38
N ILE A 431 -19.83 6.77 -17.09
CA ILE A 431 -21.13 7.29 -16.61
C ILE A 431 -21.42 8.69 -17.19
N ARG A 432 -20.41 9.58 -17.27
CA ARG A 432 -20.56 10.88 -17.92
C ARG A 432 -20.92 10.79 -19.41
N LEU A 433 -20.44 9.76 -20.12
CA LEU A 433 -20.86 9.52 -21.49
C LEU A 433 -22.34 9.13 -21.57
N VAL A 434 -22.85 8.37 -20.60
CA VAL A 434 -24.30 8.09 -20.49
C VAL A 434 -25.09 9.37 -20.30
N GLU A 435 -24.67 10.26 -19.38
CA GLU A 435 -25.31 11.56 -19.14
C GLU A 435 -25.35 12.41 -20.43
N GLY A 436 -24.22 12.51 -21.15
CA GLY A 436 -24.15 13.23 -22.43
C GLY A 436 -25.03 12.61 -23.52
N SER A 437 -25.19 11.29 -23.53
CA SER A 437 -26.08 10.58 -24.47
C SER A 437 -27.56 10.86 -24.17
N ILE A 438 -27.92 10.93 -22.88
CA ILE A 438 -29.27 11.30 -22.43
C ILE A 438 -29.58 12.75 -22.84
N GLU A 439 -28.68 13.70 -22.54
CA GLU A 439 -28.84 15.12 -22.90
C GLU A 439 -28.94 15.35 -24.40
N SER A 440 -28.26 14.52 -25.19
CA SER A 440 -28.29 14.57 -26.65
C SER A 440 -29.52 13.90 -27.26
N GLY A 441 -30.40 13.28 -26.43
CA GLY A 441 -31.60 12.57 -26.89
C GLY A 441 -31.27 11.34 -27.73
N MET A 442 -30.16 10.65 -27.43
CA MET A 442 -29.82 9.37 -28.08
C MET A 442 -30.79 8.26 -27.65
N SER A 443 -30.86 7.18 -28.44
CA SER A 443 -31.67 6.01 -28.08
C SER A 443 -31.00 5.23 -26.95
N GLU A 444 -31.81 4.50 -26.20
CA GLU A 444 -31.44 3.79 -24.98
C GLU A 444 -30.39 2.68 -25.22
N ASP A 445 -30.28 2.16 -26.44
CA ASP A 445 -29.23 1.19 -26.83
C ASP A 445 -27.81 1.74 -26.58
N PHE A 446 -27.62 3.06 -26.77
CA PHE A 446 -26.32 3.68 -26.55
C PHE A 446 -25.98 3.76 -25.07
N PHE A 447 -26.96 3.93 -24.19
CA PHE A 447 -26.72 3.99 -22.73
C PHE A 447 -26.16 2.70 -22.19
N SER A 448 -26.62 1.53 -22.71
CA SER A 448 -26.17 0.23 -22.24
C SER A 448 -24.70 -0.04 -22.52
N ILE A 449 -24.14 0.51 -23.60
CA ILE A 449 -22.72 0.34 -23.97
C ILE A 449 -21.80 0.94 -22.91
N ASP A 450 -22.06 2.19 -22.55
CA ASP A 450 -21.23 2.93 -21.58
C ASP A 450 -21.47 2.44 -20.15
N LEU A 451 -22.71 2.08 -19.79
CA LEU A 451 -23.02 1.41 -18.53
C LEU A 451 -22.28 0.07 -18.40
N MET A 452 -22.25 -0.74 -19.48
CA MET A 452 -21.53 -2.02 -19.48
C MET A 452 -20.02 -1.81 -19.33
N ASN A 453 -19.45 -0.76 -19.96
CA ASN A 453 -18.03 -0.43 -19.76
C ASN A 453 -17.75 -0.05 -18.30
N ALA A 454 -18.56 0.83 -17.70
CA ALA A 454 -18.43 1.18 -16.29
C ALA A 454 -18.53 -0.05 -15.37
N TYR A 455 -19.49 -0.93 -15.62
CA TYR A 455 -19.67 -2.18 -14.87
C TYR A 455 -18.45 -3.09 -14.96
N ARG A 456 -17.90 -3.29 -16.18
CA ARG A 456 -16.74 -4.14 -16.44
C ARG A 456 -15.48 -3.58 -15.76
N VAL A 457 -15.24 -2.29 -15.92
CA VAL A 457 -14.03 -1.64 -15.37
C VAL A 457 -14.02 -1.69 -13.84
N LEU A 458 -15.15 -1.42 -13.18
CA LEU A 458 -15.26 -1.59 -11.72
C LEU A 458 -15.05 -3.05 -11.31
N GLY A 459 -15.43 -4.01 -12.13
CA GLY A 459 -15.21 -5.44 -11.89
C GLY A 459 -13.73 -5.83 -11.81
N THR A 460 -12.87 -5.13 -12.53
CA THR A 460 -11.41 -5.38 -12.49
C THR A 460 -10.81 -5.14 -11.10
N ILE A 461 -11.40 -4.24 -10.29
CA ILE A 461 -10.98 -4.01 -8.91
C ILE A 461 -11.15 -5.27 -8.06
N LEU A 462 -12.23 -6.01 -8.29
CA LEU A 462 -12.56 -7.25 -7.58
C LEU A 462 -11.84 -8.48 -8.17
N GLY A 463 -11.18 -8.34 -9.32
CA GLY A 463 -10.58 -9.45 -10.05
C GLY A 463 -11.55 -10.17 -10.98
N GLU A 464 -12.70 -9.56 -11.29
CA GLU A 464 -13.65 -10.10 -12.28
C GLU A 464 -13.24 -9.64 -13.69
N ALA A 465 -13.18 -10.57 -14.66
CA ALA A 465 -12.76 -10.29 -16.04
C ALA A 465 -11.35 -9.67 -16.19
N VAL A 466 -10.44 -10.04 -15.31
CA VAL A 466 -9.02 -9.66 -15.37
C VAL A 466 -8.26 -10.70 -16.16
N GLU A 467 -7.30 -10.27 -16.99
CA GLU A 467 -6.40 -11.16 -17.72
C GLU A 467 -5.43 -11.85 -16.75
N ASP A 468 -5.08 -13.10 -17.02
CA ASP A 468 -4.21 -13.92 -16.16
C ASP A 468 -2.84 -13.25 -15.92
N ASP A 469 -2.28 -12.58 -16.94
CA ASP A 469 -1.00 -11.86 -16.87
C ASP A 469 -1.01 -10.75 -15.81
N LEU A 470 -2.13 -10.01 -15.65
CA LEU A 470 -2.24 -8.97 -14.63
C LEU A 470 -2.33 -9.59 -13.23
N VAL A 471 -3.02 -10.70 -13.09
CA VAL A 471 -3.09 -11.44 -11.82
C VAL A 471 -1.68 -11.91 -11.44
N GLU A 472 -0.93 -12.47 -12.37
CA GLU A 472 0.45 -12.92 -12.14
C GLU A 472 1.38 -11.76 -11.76
N GLU A 473 1.28 -10.62 -12.45
CA GLU A 473 2.08 -9.43 -12.11
C GLU A 473 1.80 -8.94 -10.69
N ILE A 474 0.54 -8.85 -10.28
CA ILE A 474 0.16 -8.41 -8.93
C ILE A 474 0.78 -9.34 -7.89
N PHE A 475 0.63 -10.66 -8.04
CA PHE A 475 1.11 -11.62 -7.06
C PHE A 475 2.63 -11.79 -7.06
N SER A 476 3.32 -11.53 -8.17
CA SER A 476 4.79 -11.57 -8.24
C SER A 476 5.48 -10.57 -7.29
N ARG A 477 4.79 -9.52 -6.89
CA ARG A 477 5.26 -8.49 -5.95
C ARG A 477 5.10 -8.88 -4.48
N PHE A 478 4.48 -10.03 -4.20
CA PHE A 478 4.25 -10.51 -2.84
C PHE A 478 5.48 -11.22 -2.26
N CYS A 479 5.52 -11.29 -0.92
CA CYS A 479 6.57 -12.04 -0.24
C CYS A 479 6.41 -13.54 -0.46
N LEU A 480 7.55 -14.28 -0.48
CA LEU A 480 7.56 -15.73 -0.46
C LEU A 480 6.86 -16.23 0.83
N GLY A 481 5.98 -17.22 0.72
CA GLY A 481 5.25 -17.75 1.89
C GLY A 481 3.91 -17.08 2.21
N LYS A 482 3.49 -16.10 1.34
CA LYS A 482 2.18 -15.43 1.41
C LYS A 482 1.35 -15.67 0.16
#